data_51ea1fec3dd172f9007d46475cc608f7
#
_entry.id   51ea1fec3dd172f9007d46475cc608f7
#
_cell.length_a   1.000
_cell.length_b   1.000
_cell.length_c   1.000
_cell.angle_alpha   90.00
_cell.angle_beta   90.00
_cell.angle_gamma   90.00
#
_symmetry.space_group_name_H-M   'P 1'
#
loop_
_entity.id
_entity.type
_entity.pdbx_description
1 polymer ?
#
loop_
_entity_poly.entity_id
_entity_poly.type
_entity_poly.pdbx_seq_one_letter_code
_entity_poly.pdbx_strand_id
1 'polypeptide(L)'
;MSTIFANIKYLLAPSLILVTLAGVIAGGMLSWIGVALLGVGVIVDTILRKQSSSSMHKEDGTTKASPTFQNLVMYMMLPVFVLLQLALAWRVYGFMTGVPVEITATWFGLIPVYSGITSLDLIGAVLSTGIFAGIGIIYGHELSHCKGFAFIISRMTMGLSGSAHFCYAHVYNHHLELASEDDPATAPRGRTIYGHYLLSYLGQSKFVFNMEKERLSRMGVSFISWQNRWIRGYLMAVPTVALFFMAGGWIGMAVLATVWGISNFELEALNYLEHYGLIRVKDQPIDYRHNWDNSTCFTAWFFIEIGRQADHHDRGETHFWELE
;
A
#
# COMPACT_ATOMS: atom_id res chain seq x y z
N MET A 1 -26.83 4.45 8.02
CA MET A 1 -26.21 3.50 7.06
C MET A 1 -26.59 2.09 7.48
N SER A 2 -27.01 1.22 6.55
CA SER A 2 -27.33 -0.17 6.88
C SER A 2 -26.06 -0.94 7.30
N THR A 3 -26.21 -1.96 8.16
CA THR A 3 -25.10 -2.81 8.59
C THR A 3 -24.41 -3.50 7.41
N ILE A 4 -25.16 -3.88 6.37
CA ILE A 4 -24.61 -4.47 5.15
C ILE A 4 -23.68 -3.48 4.46
N PHE A 5 -24.14 -2.27 4.18
CA PHE A 5 -23.32 -1.26 3.50
C PHE A 5 -22.09 -0.87 4.31
N ALA A 6 -22.22 -0.79 5.64
CA ALA A 6 -21.10 -0.52 6.53
C ALA A 6 -19.94 -1.50 6.35
N ASN A 7 -20.24 -2.75 6.03
CA ASN A 7 -19.23 -3.79 5.82
C ASN A 7 -18.70 -3.83 4.36
N ILE A 8 -19.61 -3.79 3.37
CA ILE A 8 -19.22 -4.00 1.97
C ILE A 8 -18.53 -2.79 1.32
N LYS A 9 -18.60 -1.59 1.89
CA LYS A 9 -17.95 -0.39 1.35
C LYS A 9 -16.43 -0.57 1.18
N TYR A 10 -15.80 -1.37 2.03
CA TYR A 10 -14.36 -1.65 1.98
C TYR A 10 -13.97 -2.72 0.94
N LEU A 11 -14.95 -3.31 0.24
CA LEU A 11 -14.67 -4.08 -0.97
C LEU A 11 -14.30 -3.20 -2.18
N LEU A 12 -14.36 -1.87 -2.04
CA LEU A 12 -14.05 -0.95 -3.15
C LEU A 12 -12.64 -1.19 -3.68
N ALA A 13 -11.61 -1.12 -2.84
CA ALA A 13 -10.23 -1.31 -3.29
C ALA A 13 -9.97 -2.72 -3.83
N PRO A 14 -10.32 -3.83 -3.14
CA PRO A 14 -10.19 -5.18 -3.71
C PRO A 14 -10.87 -5.32 -5.07
N SER A 15 -12.06 -4.74 -5.24
CA SER A 15 -12.79 -4.80 -6.52
C SER A 15 -12.04 -4.07 -7.63
N LEU A 16 -11.54 -2.86 -7.36
CA LEU A 16 -10.79 -2.09 -8.35
C LEU A 16 -9.44 -2.74 -8.71
N ILE A 17 -8.79 -3.40 -7.75
CA ILE A 17 -7.57 -4.19 -8.02
C ILE A 17 -7.88 -5.39 -8.91
N LEU A 18 -8.99 -6.10 -8.68
CA LEU A 18 -9.41 -7.21 -9.55
C LEU A 18 -9.75 -6.74 -10.96
N VAL A 19 -10.38 -5.58 -11.11
CA VAL A 19 -10.60 -4.95 -12.43
C VAL A 19 -9.27 -4.59 -13.09
N THR A 20 -8.32 -4.05 -12.33
CA THR A 20 -6.96 -3.76 -12.83
C THR A 20 -6.22 -5.03 -13.25
N LEU A 21 -6.29 -6.08 -12.44
CA LEU A 21 -5.74 -7.40 -12.77
C LEU A 21 -6.33 -7.92 -14.09
N ALA A 22 -7.66 -7.87 -14.23
CA ALA A 22 -8.34 -8.26 -15.46
C ALA A 22 -7.87 -7.42 -16.67
N GLY A 23 -7.70 -6.11 -16.51
CA GLY A 23 -7.17 -5.23 -17.54
C GLY A 23 -5.74 -5.57 -17.97
N VAL A 24 -4.86 -5.82 -17.00
CA VAL A 24 -3.48 -6.28 -17.29
C VAL A 24 -3.49 -7.63 -18.00
N ILE A 25 -4.36 -8.57 -17.61
CA ILE A 25 -4.51 -9.87 -18.27
C ILE A 25 -5.12 -9.72 -19.67
N ALA A 26 -6.07 -8.82 -19.87
CA ALA A 26 -6.65 -8.60 -21.21
C ALA A 26 -5.65 -7.96 -22.18
N GLY A 27 -4.80 -7.05 -21.69
CA GLY A 27 -3.85 -6.31 -22.52
C GLY A 27 -4.49 -5.19 -23.33
N GLY A 28 -3.78 -4.67 -24.34
CA GLY A 28 -4.23 -3.52 -25.11
C GLY A 28 -4.52 -2.30 -24.25
N MET A 29 -5.47 -1.48 -24.67
CA MET A 29 -5.89 -0.28 -23.93
C MET A 29 -6.33 -0.57 -22.48
N LEU A 30 -6.79 -1.78 -22.19
CA LEU A 30 -7.22 -2.14 -20.84
C LEU A 30 -6.05 -2.24 -19.83
N SER A 31 -4.82 -2.32 -20.29
CA SER A 31 -3.62 -2.21 -19.45
C SER A 31 -3.55 -0.89 -18.69
N TRP A 32 -4.24 0.16 -19.16
CA TRP A 32 -4.33 1.49 -18.54
C TRP A 32 -5.49 1.64 -17.54
N ILE A 33 -6.29 0.60 -17.33
CA ILE A 33 -7.52 0.69 -16.54
C ILE A 33 -7.25 1.14 -15.10
N GLY A 34 -6.14 0.72 -14.50
CA GLY A 34 -5.78 1.15 -13.14
C GLY A 34 -5.53 2.65 -13.04
N VAL A 35 -4.83 3.23 -14.02
CA VAL A 35 -4.62 4.68 -14.11
C VAL A 35 -5.96 5.41 -14.26
N ALA A 36 -6.84 4.89 -15.13
CA ALA A 36 -8.17 5.47 -15.35
C ALA A 36 -9.04 5.40 -14.07
N LEU A 37 -9.00 4.28 -13.36
CA LEU A 37 -9.76 4.08 -12.11
C LEU A 37 -9.31 5.04 -11.01
N LEU A 38 -8.01 5.27 -10.84
CA LEU A 38 -7.49 6.28 -9.91
C LEU A 38 -7.98 7.67 -10.32
N GLY A 39 -7.83 8.05 -11.59
CA GLY A 39 -8.30 9.35 -12.10
C GLY A 39 -9.79 9.57 -11.86
N VAL A 40 -10.62 8.58 -12.15
CA VAL A 40 -12.08 8.63 -11.87
C VAL A 40 -12.33 8.76 -10.38
N GLY A 41 -11.61 8.00 -9.54
CA GLY A 41 -11.73 8.09 -8.08
C GLY A 41 -11.46 9.50 -7.54
N VAL A 42 -10.36 10.11 -7.98
CA VAL A 42 -10.00 11.49 -7.60
C VAL A 42 -11.08 12.50 -8.05
N ILE A 43 -11.59 12.35 -9.28
CA ILE A 43 -12.66 13.22 -9.81
C ILE A 43 -13.94 13.06 -8.99
N VAL A 44 -14.36 11.83 -8.72
CA VAL A 44 -15.56 11.53 -7.92
C VAL A 44 -15.43 12.14 -6.52
N ASP A 45 -14.31 11.96 -5.86
CA ASP A 45 -14.08 12.46 -4.50
C ASP A 45 -14.07 14.00 -4.47
N THR A 46 -13.45 14.63 -5.47
CA THR A 46 -13.38 16.09 -5.61
C THR A 46 -14.76 16.72 -5.88
N ILE A 47 -15.59 16.06 -6.70
CA ILE A 47 -16.92 16.58 -7.07
C ILE A 47 -17.91 16.36 -5.93
N LEU A 48 -17.96 15.15 -5.40
CA LEU A 48 -18.97 14.79 -4.39
C LEU A 48 -18.67 15.43 -3.04
N ARG A 49 -17.41 15.58 -2.66
CA ARG A 49 -16.95 16.14 -1.36
C ARG A 49 -17.74 15.63 -0.16
N LYS A 50 -18.36 14.46 -0.31
CA LYS A 50 -19.21 13.88 0.71
C LYS A 50 -18.34 13.23 1.77
N GLN A 51 -18.52 13.66 3.01
CA GLN A 51 -17.84 13.05 4.14
C GLN A 51 -18.39 11.65 4.42
N SER A 52 -17.49 10.70 4.65
CA SER A 52 -17.85 9.39 5.19
C SER A 52 -18.33 9.57 6.62
N SER A 53 -19.51 9.03 6.95
CA SER A 53 -19.94 9.05 8.35
C SER A 53 -19.03 8.11 9.15
N SER A 54 -18.45 8.64 10.21
CA SER A 54 -17.60 7.90 11.15
C SER A 54 -18.33 6.73 11.84
N SER A 55 -19.66 6.78 11.94
CA SER A 55 -20.37 5.84 12.79
C SER A 55 -20.46 4.44 12.18
N MET A 56 -19.40 3.69 12.29
CA MET A 56 -19.46 2.22 12.34
C MET A 56 -20.04 1.74 13.67
N HIS A 57 -20.24 2.62 14.64
CA HIS A 57 -20.89 2.32 15.92
C HIS A 57 -22.40 2.41 15.82
N LYS A 58 -23.08 1.57 16.58
CA LYS A 58 -24.52 1.65 16.85
C LYS A 58 -24.76 2.67 17.96
N GLU A 59 -26.03 3.00 18.20
CA GLU A 59 -26.43 3.88 19.31
C GLU A 59 -26.02 3.35 20.69
N ASP A 60 -25.84 2.02 20.81
CA ASP A 60 -25.37 1.34 22.03
C ASP A 60 -23.83 1.31 22.18
N GLY A 61 -23.10 1.96 21.28
CA GLY A 61 -21.63 1.97 21.25
C GLY A 61 -20.98 0.73 20.65
N THR A 62 -21.74 -0.30 20.24
CA THR A 62 -21.18 -1.48 19.59
C THR A 62 -20.94 -1.24 18.11
N THR A 63 -19.89 -1.89 17.54
CA THR A 63 -19.58 -1.74 16.10
C THR A 63 -20.62 -2.42 15.20
N LYS A 64 -20.91 -1.79 14.06
CA LYS A 64 -21.65 -2.40 12.93
C LYS A 64 -20.77 -3.28 12.07
N ALA A 65 -19.46 -3.18 12.22
CA ALA A 65 -18.51 -3.99 11.46
C ALA A 65 -18.60 -5.47 11.88
N SER A 66 -18.37 -6.33 10.93
CA SER A 66 -18.07 -7.75 11.17
C SER A 66 -16.56 -7.95 11.18
N PRO A 67 -15.90 -8.13 12.33
CA PRO A 67 -14.44 -8.30 12.37
C PRO A 67 -13.95 -9.44 11.49
N THR A 68 -14.68 -10.57 11.46
CA THR A 68 -14.35 -11.71 10.60
C THR A 68 -14.35 -11.34 9.11
N PHE A 69 -15.38 -10.59 8.67
CA PHE A 69 -15.48 -10.15 7.29
C PHE A 69 -14.37 -9.15 6.94
N GLN A 70 -14.11 -8.17 7.81
CA GLN A 70 -13.06 -7.18 7.58
C GLN A 70 -11.67 -7.82 7.54
N ASN A 71 -11.39 -8.73 8.46
CA ASN A 71 -10.13 -9.51 8.44
C ASN A 71 -9.99 -10.33 7.16
N LEU A 72 -11.08 -10.95 6.66
CA LEU A 72 -11.05 -11.66 5.38
C LEU A 72 -10.70 -10.72 4.22
N VAL A 73 -11.32 -9.52 4.17
CA VAL A 73 -11.00 -8.49 3.18
C VAL A 73 -9.52 -8.12 3.24
N MET A 74 -8.98 -7.91 4.44
CA MET A 74 -7.56 -7.59 4.63
C MET A 74 -6.63 -8.71 4.13
N TYR A 75 -6.95 -9.96 4.48
CA TYR A 75 -6.09 -11.10 4.15
C TYR A 75 -6.14 -11.47 2.67
N MET A 76 -7.30 -11.28 2.01
CA MET A 76 -7.42 -11.53 0.56
C MET A 76 -6.56 -10.57 -0.29
N MET A 77 -6.10 -9.44 0.25
CA MET A 77 -5.28 -8.51 -0.50
C MET A 77 -3.93 -9.10 -0.90
N LEU A 78 -3.29 -9.89 -0.02
CA LEU A 78 -2.01 -10.52 -0.35
C LEU A 78 -2.09 -11.41 -1.61
N PRO A 79 -2.99 -12.41 -1.73
CA PRO A 79 -3.09 -13.21 -2.95
C PRO A 79 -3.48 -12.38 -4.18
N VAL A 80 -4.33 -11.36 -4.03
CA VAL A 80 -4.69 -10.47 -5.16
C VAL A 80 -3.46 -9.69 -5.66
N PHE A 81 -2.61 -9.20 -4.76
CA PHE A 81 -1.35 -8.55 -5.15
C PHE A 81 -0.37 -9.51 -5.81
N VAL A 82 -0.25 -10.71 -5.30
CA VAL A 82 0.59 -11.74 -5.94
C VAL A 82 0.10 -12.00 -7.38
N LEU A 83 -1.21 -12.14 -7.58
CA LEU A 83 -1.78 -12.34 -8.91
C LEU A 83 -1.54 -11.14 -9.84
N LEU A 84 -1.65 -9.91 -9.33
CA LEU A 84 -1.37 -8.71 -10.13
C LEU A 84 0.09 -8.64 -10.57
N GLN A 85 1.03 -8.97 -9.68
CA GLN A 85 2.46 -9.03 -10.03
C GLN A 85 2.79 -10.18 -10.99
N LEU A 86 2.16 -11.34 -10.83
CA LEU A 86 2.29 -12.45 -11.76
C LEU A 86 1.77 -12.08 -13.16
N ALA A 87 0.63 -11.40 -13.24
CA ALA A 87 0.08 -10.93 -14.52
C ALA A 87 1.02 -9.92 -15.20
N LEU A 88 1.57 -8.96 -14.45
CA LEU A 88 2.54 -8.02 -14.99
C LEU A 88 3.82 -8.73 -15.45
N ALA A 89 4.38 -9.64 -14.66
CA ALA A 89 5.56 -10.40 -15.03
C ALA A 89 5.34 -11.25 -16.29
N TRP A 90 4.16 -11.84 -16.41
CA TRP A 90 3.75 -12.55 -17.63
C TRP A 90 3.71 -11.61 -18.86
N ARG A 91 3.21 -10.38 -18.71
CA ARG A 91 3.23 -9.38 -19.80
C ARG A 91 4.66 -8.95 -20.14
N VAL A 92 5.52 -8.76 -19.14
CA VAL A 92 6.95 -8.49 -19.37
C VAL A 92 7.59 -9.63 -20.15
N TYR A 93 7.34 -10.88 -19.76
CA TYR A 93 7.86 -12.04 -20.47
C TYR A 93 7.38 -12.09 -21.93
N GLY A 94 6.09 -11.89 -22.17
CA GLY A 94 5.53 -11.85 -23.53
C GLY A 94 6.13 -10.74 -24.40
N PHE A 95 6.38 -9.57 -23.81
CA PHE A 95 7.07 -8.46 -24.47
C PHE A 95 8.51 -8.81 -24.85
N MET A 96 9.25 -9.38 -23.91
CA MET A 96 10.68 -9.72 -24.09
C MET A 96 10.90 -10.89 -25.06
N THR A 97 9.95 -11.80 -25.14
CA THR A 97 10.01 -12.95 -26.06
C THR A 97 9.35 -12.68 -27.43
N GLY A 98 8.84 -11.46 -27.64
CA GLY A 98 8.25 -11.06 -28.92
C GLY A 98 6.96 -11.80 -29.26
N VAL A 99 6.13 -12.13 -28.24
CA VAL A 99 4.83 -12.75 -28.48
C VAL A 99 3.97 -11.81 -29.33
N PRO A 100 3.43 -12.26 -30.49
CA PRO A 100 2.60 -11.44 -31.37
C PRO A 100 1.39 -10.84 -30.63
N VAL A 101 1.01 -9.61 -30.98
CA VAL A 101 -0.16 -8.94 -30.40
C VAL A 101 -1.39 -9.27 -31.22
N GLU A 102 -2.08 -10.35 -30.87
CA GLU A 102 -3.24 -10.87 -31.54
C GLU A 102 -4.38 -11.09 -30.56
N ILE A 103 -5.63 -10.97 -31.01
CA ILE A 103 -6.80 -11.29 -30.20
C ILE A 103 -6.93 -12.81 -30.13
N THR A 104 -6.76 -13.39 -28.97
CA THR A 104 -6.84 -14.84 -28.73
C THR A 104 -8.16 -15.28 -28.09
N ALA A 105 -8.86 -14.34 -27.45
CA ALA A 105 -10.16 -14.58 -26.84
C ALA A 105 -10.97 -13.28 -26.78
N THR A 106 -12.24 -13.41 -26.48
CA THR A 106 -13.13 -12.28 -26.21
C THR A 106 -13.96 -12.59 -24.95
N TRP A 107 -13.76 -11.84 -23.87
CA TRP A 107 -14.57 -12.04 -22.66
C TRP A 107 -15.96 -11.45 -22.86
N PHE A 108 -16.97 -12.23 -22.52
CA PHE A 108 -18.39 -11.85 -22.65
C PHE A 108 -18.79 -11.40 -24.08
N GLY A 109 -18.04 -11.80 -25.09
CA GLY A 109 -18.28 -11.37 -26.49
C GLY A 109 -17.93 -9.90 -26.78
N LEU A 110 -17.35 -9.16 -25.82
CA LEU A 110 -17.13 -7.70 -25.89
C LEU A 110 -15.69 -7.28 -25.66
N ILE A 111 -14.99 -7.93 -24.75
CA ILE A 111 -13.67 -7.48 -24.27
C ILE A 111 -12.58 -8.33 -24.94
N PRO A 112 -11.77 -7.77 -25.85
CA PRO A 112 -10.70 -8.51 -26.49
C PRO A 112 -9.58 -8.85 -25.48
N VAL A 113 -9.03 -10.04 -25.60
CA VAL A 113 -7.87 -10.51 -24.83
C VAL A 113 -6.72 -10.77 -25.79
N TYR A 114 -5.61 -10.11 -25.58
CA TYR A 114 -4.45 -10.15 -26.45
C TYR A 114 -3.40 -11.14 -25.94
N SER A 115 -2.76 -11.88 -26.85
CA SER A 115 -1.62 -12.78 -26.57
C SER A 115 -0.39 -12.01 -26.11
N GLY A 116 0.04 -11.02 -26.90
CA GLY A 116 1.18 -10.15 -26.64
C GLY A 116 0.81 -8.82 -26.03
N ILE A 117 1.80 -7.92 -25.96
CA ILE A 117 1.62 -6.57 -25.44
C ILE A 117 2.53 -5.59 -26.22
N THR A 118 2.01 -4.40 -26.55
CA THR A 118 2.82 -3.31 -27.12
C THR A 118 3.64 -2.61 -26.04
N SER A 119 4.65 -1.83 -26.41
CA SER A 119 5.42 -1.00 -25.48
C SER A 119 4.52 -0.02 -24.72
N LEU A 120 3.56 0.61 -25.41
CA LEU A 120 2.62 1.56 -24.82
C LEU A 120 1.71 0.89 -23.79
N ASP A 121 1.16 -0.28 -24.15
CA ASP A 121 0.30 -1.03 -23.23
C ASP A 121 1.08 -1.58 -22.04
N LEU A 122 2.35 -1.95 -22.22
CA LEU A 122 3.21 -2.36 -21.13
C LEU A 122 3.45 -1.20 -20.12
N ILE A 123 3.64 0.03 -20.61
CA ILE A 123 3.70 1.22 -19.75
C ILE A 123 2.41 1.35 -18.95
N GLY A 124 1.25 1.21 -19.60
CA GLY A 124 -0.05 1.23 -18.91
C GLY A 124 -0.17 0.16 -17.83
N ALA A 125 0.26 -1.07 -18.12
CA ALA A 125 0.28 -2.18 -17.16
C ALA A 125 1.19 -1.90 -15.96
N VAL A 126 2.39 -1.33 -16.19
CA VAL A 126 3.35 -0.95 -15.15
C VAL A 126 2.77 0.14 -14.24
N LEU A 127 2.24 1.21 -14.82
CA LEU A 127 1.64 2.32 -14.06
C LEU A 127 0.43 1.84 -13.26
N SER A 128 -0.48 1.08 -13.89
CA SER A 128 -1.66 0.52 -13.24
C SER A 128 -1.29 -0.42 -12.08
N THR A 129 -0.27 -1.27 -12.27
CA THR A 129 0.21 -2.17 -11.23
C THR A 129 0.90 -1.40 -10.11
N GLY A 130 1.71 -0.37 -10.41
CA GLY A 130 2.39 0.45 -9.43
C GLY A 130 1.42 1.17 -8.49
N ILE A 131 0.41 1.83 -9.05
CA ILE A 131 -0.67 2.50 -8.31
C ILE A 131 -1.37 1.53 -7.35
N PHE A 132 -1.80 0.38 -7.84
CA PHE A 132 -2.50 -0.57 -6.97
C PHE A 132 -1.57 -1.36 -6.03
N ALA A 133 -0.27 -1.44 -6.30
CA ALA A 133 0.70 -1.92 -5.33
C ALA A 133 0.85 -0.96 -4.13
N GLY A 134 0.71 0.35 -4.33
CA GLY A 134 0.64 1.34 -3.26
C GLY A 134 -0.57 1.11 -2.34
N ILE A 135 -1.73 0.79 -2.89
CA ILE A 135 -2.90 0.39 -2.09
C ILE A 135 -2.59 -0.82 -1.21
N GLY A 136 -1.80 -1.78 -1.70
CA GLY A 136 -1.33 -2.91 -0.89
C GLY A 136 -0.54 -2.52 0.33
N ILE A 137 0.26 -1.48 0.21
CA ILE A 137 1.03 -0.97 1.35
C ILE A 137 0.09 -0.49 2.45
N ILE A 138 -1.03 0.18 2.12
CA ILE A 138 -2.02 0.64 3.10
C ILE A 138 -2.65 -0.53 3.86
N TYR A 139 -3.02 -1.60 3.16
CA TYR A 139 -3.50 -2.82 3.83
C TYR A 139 -2.43 -3.48 4.68
N GLY A 140 -1.19 -3.50 4.20
CA GLY A 140 -0.05 -3.95 4.98
C GLY A 140 0.23 -3.08 6.20
N HIS A 141 0.03 -1.75 6.10
CA HIS A 141 0.14 -0.79 7.18
C HIS A 141 -0.84 -1.12 8.31
N GLU A 142 -2.13 -1.23 8.02
CA GLU A 142 -3.16 -1.60 9.00
C GLU A 142 -2.83 -2.92 9.71
N LEU A 143 -2.42 -3.95 8.95
CA LEU A 143 -2.02 -5.23 9.52
C LEU A 143 -0.71 -5.18 10.31
N SER A 144 0.08 -4.11 10.20
CA SER A 144 1.33 -3.95 10.98
C SER A 144 1.08 -3.69 12.46
N HIS A 145 -0.10 -3.19 12.81
CA HIS A 145 -0.57 -3.02 14.19
C HIS A 145 -1.03 -4.33 14.83
N CYS A 146 -1.26 -5.35 14.04
CA CYS A 146 -1.72 -6.66 14.51
C CYS A 146 -0.55 -7.56 14.94
N LYS A 147 -0.88 -8.70 15.56
CA LYS A 147 0.07 -9.73 16.00
C LYS A 147 -0.16 -11.05 15.24
N GLY A 148 0.79 -11.96 15.32
CA GLY A 148 0.65 -13.32 14.79
C GLY A 148 0.53 -13.36 13.27
N PHE A 149 -0.49 -14.06 12.76
CA PHE A 149 -0.68 -14.30 11.32
C PHE A 149 -0.91 -13.02 10.52
N ALA A 150 -1.70 -12.10 11.06
CA ALA A 150 -1.96 -10.79 10.42
C ALA A 150 -0.68 -10.00 10.19
N PHE A 151 0.23 -9.97 11.17
CA PHE A 151 1.53 -9.32 11.04
C PHE A 151 2.43 -9.99 10.00
N ILE A 152 2.35 -11.32 9.84
CA ILE A 152 3.08 -12.03 8.79
C ILE A 152 2.57 -11.60 7.41
N ILE A 153 1.25 -11.52 7.21
CA ILE A 153 0.64 -11.02 5.97
C ILE A 153 1.08 -9.58 5.69
N SER A 154 1.05 -8.70 6.69
CA SER A 154 1.58 -7.33 6.59
C SER A 154 2.99 -7.32 6.00
N ARG A 155 3.91 -8.07 6.60
CA ARG A 155 5.30 -8.13 6.17
C ARG A 155 5.47 -8.68 4.76
N MET A 156 4.67 -9.69 4.38
CA MET A 156 4.71 -10.25 3.02
C MET A 156 4.23 -9.21 2.00
N THR A 157 3.12 -8.53 2.27
CA THR A 157 2.57 -7.48 1.41
C THR A 157 3.56 -6.33 1.25
N MET A 158 4.17 -5.87 2.34
CA MET A 158 5.22 -4.85 2.31
C MET A 158 6.47 -5.31 1.55
N GLY A 159 6.85 -6.59 1.70
CA GLY A 159 7.97 -7.19 0.95
C GLY A 159 7.72 -7.18 -0.57
N LEU A 160 6.50 -7.48 -1.02
CA LEU A 160 6.11 -7.42 -2.43
C LEU A 160 6.23 -6.01 -3.02
N SER A 161 6.09 -4.97 -2.20
CA SER A 161 6.19 -3.56 -2.60
C SER A 161 7.56 -2.93 -2.34
N GLY A 162 8.55 -3.70 -1.89
CA GLY A 162 9.88 -3.19 -1.56
C GLY A 162 9.97 -2.41 -0.24
N SER A 163 8.90 -2.37 0.57
CA SER A 163 8.79 -1.60 1.82
C SER A 163 8.91 -2.46 3.08
N ALA A 164 9.72 -3.51 3.04
CA ALA A 164 9.81 -4.50 4.12
C ALA A 164 10.19 -3.94 5.50
N HIS A 165 10.80 -2.76 5.53
CA HIS A 165 11.16 -2.05 6.76
C HIS A 165 9.96 -1.33 7.39
N PHE A 166 8.97 -0.94 6.59
CA PHE A 166 7.88 -0.05 7.01
C PHE A 166 7.11 -0.57 8.23
N CYS A 167 6.78 -1.87 8.28
CA CYS A 167 6.07 -2.46 9.43
C CYS A 167 6.72 -2.15 10.79
N TYR A 168 8.04 -1.99 10.82
CA TYR A 168 8.76 -1.68 12.06
C TYR A 168 9.00 -0.19 12.23
N ALA A 169 9.30 0.53 11.14
CA ALA A 169 9.47 1.98 11.19
C ALA A 169 8.18 2.65 11.66
N HIS A 170 7.05 2.22 11.13
CA HIS A 170 5.73 2.77 11.44
C HIS A 170 5.39 2.60 12.93
N VAL A 171 5.43 1.38 13.43
CA VAL A 171 5.01 1.10 14.82
C VAL A 171 6.04 1.56 15.87
N TYR A 172 7.34 1.44 15.58
CA TYR A 172 8.39 1.71 16.57
C TYR A 172 9.07 3.07 16.43
N ASN A 173 8.78 3.84 15.40
CA ASN A 173 9.28 5.20 15.25
C ASN A 173 8.13 6.19 15.02
N HIS A 174 7.43 6.07 13.91
CA HIS A 174 6.42 7.03 13.48
C HIS A 174 5.32 7.26 14.55
N HIS A 175 4.72 6.21 15.10
CA HIS A 175 3.74 6.30 16.20
C HIS A 175 4.30 6.85 17.51
N LEU A 176 5.61 6.88 17.69
CA LEU A 176 6.23 7.41 18.92
C LEU A 176 6.75 8.82 18.71
N GLU A 177 7.28 9.10 17.52
CA GLU A 177 8.01 10.33 17.21
C GLU A 177 7.23 11.26 16.25
N LEU A 178 5.98 10.95 15.95
CA LEU A 178 5.13 11.75 15.07
C LEU A 178 5.28 13.25 15.32
N ALA A 179 5.42 14.01 14.22
CA ALA A 179 5.58 15.45 14.20
C ALA A 179 6.82 15.97 14.95
N SER A 180 7.79 15.10 15.30
CA SER A 180 9.10 15.48 15.82
C SER A 180 10.20 15.40 14.75
N GLU A 181 11.38 15.93 15.06
CA GLU A 181 12.55 15.85 14.16
C GLU A 181 13.11 14.43 14.04
N ASP A 182 12.77 13.54 14.96
CA ASP A 182 13.22 12.16 15.02
C ASP A 182 12.34 11.23 14.15
N ASP A 183 11.24 11.73 13.60
CA ASP A 183 10.37 11.00 12.68
C ASP A 183 10.66 11.32 11.19
N PRO A 184 11.27 10.40 10.43
CA PRO A 184 11.52 10.62 9.00
C PRO A 184 10.25 10.78 8.17
N ALA A 185 9.12 10.20 8.61
CA ALA A 185 7.83 10.23 7.89
C ALA A 185 7.10 11.57 8.06
N THR A 186 7.47 12.38 9.04
CA THR A 186 6.94 13.74 9.19
C THR A 186 7.68 14.71 8.26
N ALA A 187 6.94 15.39 7.38
CA ALA A 187 7.48 16.34 6.43
C ALA A 187 7.59 17.75 7.03
N PRO A 188 8.79 18.30 7.29
CA PRO A 188 8.92 19.66 7.77
C PRO A 188 8.46 20.69 6.71
N ARG A 189 7.98 21.83 7.20
CA ARG A 189 7.51 22.93 6.33
C ARG A 189 8.60 23.36 5.34
N GLY A 190 8.22 23.50 4.07
CA GLY A 190 9.13 23.87 2.99
C GLY A 190 9.81 22.72 2.26
N ARG A 191 9.73 21.49 2.78
CA ARG A 191 10.20 20.31 2.06
C ARG A 191 9.22 19.99 0.93
N THR A 192 9.75 19.71 -0.28
CA THR A 192 8.91 19.24 -1.40
C THR A 192 8.57 17.77 -1.23
N ILE A 193 7.44 17.32 -1.80
CA ILE A 193 7.02 15.92 -1.78
C ILE A 193 8.06 14.97 -2.38
N TYR A 194 8.75 15.39 -3.45
CA TYR A 194 9.81 14.59 -4.10
C TYR A 194 11.03 14.42 -3.19
N GLY A 195 11.43 15.49 -2.50
CA GLY A 195 12.52 15.44 -1.52
C GLY A 195 12.12 14.65 -0.28
N HIS A 196 10.86 14.76 0.14
CA HIS A 196 10.32 13.99 1.27
C HIS A 196 10.36 12.49 0.98
N TYR A 197 9.85 12.05 -0.16
CA TYR A 197 9.84 10.65 -0.57
C TYR A 197 11.19 9.93 -0.33
N LEU A 198 12.26 10.48 -0.88
CA LEU A 198 13.58 9.86 -0.76
C LEU A 198 14.12 9.88 0.68
N LEU A 199 13.96 11.02 1.36
CA LEU A 199 14.48 11.18 2.72
C LEU A 199 13.69 10.36 3.74
N SER A 200 12.39 10.28 3.60
CA SER A 200 11.52 9.49 4.46
C SER A 200 11.78 7.99 4.27
N TYR A 201 11.71 7.49 3.05
CA TYR A 201 11.96 6.06 2.76
C TYR A 201 13.32 5.58 3.27
N LEU A 202 14.39 6.35 2.99
CA LEU A 202 15.74 6.01 3.45
C LEU A 202 15.90 6.18 4.96
N GLY A 203 15.28 7.21 5.54
CA GLY A 203 15.30 7.49 6.98
C GLY A 203 14.64 6.37 7.78
N GLN A 204 13.46 5.94 7.35
CA GLN A 204 12.73 4.83 7.96
C GLN A 204 13.52 3.51 7.86
N SER A 205 14.08 3.20 6.68
CA SER A 205 14.91 1.99 6.52
C SER A 205 16.16 2.03 7.41
N LYS A 206 16.83 3.19 7.52
CA LYS A 206 17.98 3.42 8.40
C LYS A 206 17.59 3.25 9.87
N PHE A 207 16.44 3.77 10.28
CA PHE A 207 15.93 3.58 11.64
C PHE A 207 15.82 2.08 11.98
N VAL A 208 15.14 1.31 11.15
CA VAL A 208 14.93 -0.14 11.39
C VAL A 208 16.25 -0.90 11.37
N PHE A 209 17.18 -0.55 10.48
CA PHE A 209 18.52 -1.13 10.46
C PHE A 209 19.24 -0.91 11.80
N ASN A 210 19.24 0.31 12.33
CA ASN A 210 19.91 0.65 13.58
C ASN A 210 19.21 -0.02 14.77
N MET A 211 17.88 -0.01 14.82
CA MET A 211 17.08 -0.69 15.82
C MET A 211 17.40 -2.20 15.90
N GLU A 212 17.50 -2.86 14.75
CA GLU A 212 17.86 -4.29 14.71
C GLU A 212 19.30 -4.54 15.09
N LYS A 213 20.24 -3.68 14.69
CA LYS A 213 21.63 -3.74 15.09
C LYS A 213 21.78 -3.69 16.61
N GLU A 214 21.10 -2.74 17.24
CA GLU A 214 21.12 -2.59 18.70
C GLU A 214 20.45 -3.76 19.41
N ARG A 215 19.26 -4.18 18.95
CA ARG A 215 18.53 -5.32 19.52
C ARG A 215 19.37 -6.59 19.50
N LEU A 216 19.97 -6.91 18.36
CA LEU A 216 20.78 -8.13 18.19
C LEU A 216 22.05 -8.07 19.01
N SER A 217 22.69 -6.89 19.10
CA SER A 217 23.87 -6.67 19.96
C SER A 217 23.55 -6.96 21.43
N ARG A 218 22.40 -6.44 21.93
CA ARG A 218 21.96 -6.72 23.32
C ARG A 218 21.67 -8.23 23.56
N MET A 219 21.30 -8.96 22.51
CA MET A 219 21.07 -10.40 22.58
C MET A 219 22.35 -11.23 22.39
N GLY A 220 23.49 -10.62 22.10
CA GLY A 220 24.74 -11.32 21.77
C GLY A 220 24.68 -12.07 20.44
N VAL A 221 23.81 -11.66 19.50
CA VAL A 221 23.56 -12.32 18.22
C VAL A 221 24.17 -11.50 17.09
N SER A 222 24.79 -12.17 16.11
CA SER A 222 25.30 -11.51 14.91
C SER A 222 24.20 -10.76 14.15
N PHE A 223 24.56 -9.60 13.58
CA PHE A 223 23.65 -8.85 12.70
C PHE A 223 23.24 -9.67 11.47
N ILE A 224 24.19 -10.43 10.91
CA ILE A 224 23.89 -11.37 9.81
C ILE A 224 23.41 -12.68 10.42
N SER A 225 22.15 -12.73 10.77
CA SER A 225 21.50 -13.91 11.32
C SER A 225 20.02 -13.98 10.93
N TRP A 226 19.44 -15.18 11.00
CA TRP A 226 18.00 -15.35 10.78
C TRP A 226 17.13 -14.61 11.80
N GLN A 227 17.69 -14.23 12.94
CA GLN A 227 16.96 -13.44 13.95
C GLN A 227 16.79 -11.97 13.55
N ASN A 228 17.53 -11.49 12.53
CA ASN A 228 17.41 -10.13 12.03
C ASN A 228 16.11 -9.93 11.25
N ARG A 229 15.21 -9.11 11.81
CA ARG A 229 13.88 -8.84 11.26
C ARG A 229 13.95 -7.98 10.00
N TRP A 230 14.95 -7.06 9.90
CA TRP A 230 15.19 -6.24 8.73
C TRP A 230 15.62 -7.12 7.53
N ILE A 231 16.62 -8.00 7.73
CA ILE A 231 17.05 -8.95 6.69
C ILE A 231 15.88 -9.85 6.25
N ARG A 232 15.16 -10.45 7.19
CA ARG A 232 14.02 -11.33 6.85
C ARG A 232 12.93 -10.60 6.06
N GLY A 233 12.71 -9.31 6.34
CA GLY A 233 11.76 -8.52 5.58
C GLY A 233 12.15 -8.43 4.11
N TYR A 234 13.40 -8.09 3.82
CA TYR A 234 13.87 -8.01 2.44
C TYR A 234 13.99 -9.38 1.76
N LEU A 235 14.25 -10.46 2.51
CA LEU A 235 14.21 -11.82 1.95
C LEU A 235 12.80 -12.21 1.47
N MET A 236 11.73 -11.63 2.02
CA MET A 236 10.37 -11.84 1.52
C MET A 236 10.15 -11.23 0.12
N ALA A 237 10.97 -10.26 -0.30
CA ALA A 237 10.92 -9.69 -1.65
C ALA A 237 11.64 -10.57 -2.70
N VAL A 238 12.50 -11.49 -2.29
CA VAL A 238 13.33 -12.30 -3.21
C VAL A 238 12.49 -13.06 -4.25
N PRO A 239 11.37 -13.70 -3.93
CA PRO A 239 10.55 -14.38 -4.95
C PRO A 239 10.07 -13.43 -6.04
N THR A 240 9.67 -12.20 -5.69
CA THR A 240 9.25 -11.17 -6.66
C THR A 240 10.41 -10.71 -7.52
N VAL A 241 11.55 -10.45 -6.91
CA VAL A 241 12.80 -10.09 -7.63
C VAL A 241 13.17 -11.19 -8.63
N ALA A 242 13.15 -12.45 -8.19
CA ALA A 242 13.45 -13.59 -9.07
C ALA A 242 12.42 -13.72 -10.21
N LEU A 243 11.12 -13.54 -9.91
CA LEU A 243 10.06 -13.58 -10.91
C LEU A 243 10.29 -12.55 -12.03
N PHE A 244 10.54 -11.30 -11.70
CA PHE A 244 10.73 -10.26 -12.70
C PHE A 244 12.05 -10.38 -13.44
N PHE A 245 13.11 -10.86 -12.76
CA PHE A 245 14.38 -11.16 -13.44
C PHE A 245 14.21 -12.30 -14.43
N MET A 246 13.50 -13.36 -14.09
CA MET A 246 13.19 -14.46 -15.01
C MET A 246 12.28 -14.02 -16.17
N ALA A 247 11.35 -13.10 -15.92
CA ALA A 247 10.43 -12.61 -16.94
C ALA A 247 11.10 -11.72 -17.98
N GLY A 248 12.12 -10.93 -17.62
CA GLY A 248 12.70 -9.96 -18.54
C GLY A 248 14.13 -9.51 -18.24
N GLY A 249 14.90 -10.27 -17.45
CA GLY A 249 16.26 -9.89 -17.08
C GLY A 249 16.31 -8.49 -16.45
N TRP A 250 17.24 -7.66 -16.89
CA TRP A 250 17.39 -6.29 -16.38
C TRP A 250 16.21 -5.36 -16.73
N ILE A 251 15.51 -5.61 -17.83
CA ILE A 251 14.27 -4.89 -18.17
C ILE A 251 13.17 -5.25 -17.17
N GLY A 252 13.02 -6.55 -16.84
CA GLY A 252 12.10 -6.98 -15.78
C GLY A 252 12.43 -6.34 -14.43
N MET A 253 13.71 -6.21 -14.08
CA MET A 253 14.16 -5.52 -12.88
C MET A 253 13.83 -4.01 -12.90
N ALA A 254 13.98 -3.35 -14.07
CA ALA A 254 13.61 -1.96 -14.23
C ALA A 254 12.09 -1.76 -14.07
N VAL A 255 11.29 -2.67 -14.62
CA VAL A 255 9.83 -2.69 -14.41
C VAL A 255 9.49 -2.82 -12.93
N LEU A 256 10.08 -3.79 -12.23
CA LEU A 256 9.84 -3.98 -10.80
C LEU A 256 10.26 -2.74 -9.98
N ALA A 257 11.42 -2.17 -10.28
CA ALA A 257 11.89 -0.94 -9.63
C ALA A 257 10.92 0.23 -9.86
N THR A 258 10.32 0.33 -11.05
CA THR A 258 9.31 1.35 -11.35
C THR A 258 8.03 1.11 -10.54
N VAL A 259 7.52 -0.12 -10.48
CA VAL A 259 6.37 -0.49 -9.64
C VAL A 259 6.62 -0.15 -8.17
N TRP A 260 7.79 -0.52 -7.64
CA TRP A 260 8.17 -0.18 -6.26
C TRP A 260 8.35 1.33 -6.05
N GLY A 261 8.90 2.02 -7.05
CA GLY A 261 9.05 3.48 -7.01
C GLY A 261 7.70 4.18 -6.90
N ILE A 262 6.70 3.77 -7.70
CA ILE A 262 5.35 4.33 -7.68
C ILE A 262 4.68 4.02 -6.33
N SER A 263 4.66 2.76 -5.91
CA SER A 263 3.96 2.33 -4.70
C SER A 263 4.53 2.97 -3.43
N ASN A 264 5.86 3.10 -3.34
CA ASN A 264 6.50 3.78 -2.21
C ASN A 264 6.35 5.30 -2.28
N PHE A 265 6.30 5.89 -3.50
CA PHE A 265 5.98 7.30 -3.65
C PHE A 265 4.57 7.62 -3.14
N GLU A 266 3.59 6.76 -3.41
CA GLU A 266 2.22 6.92 -2.90
C GLU A 266 2.17 6.85 -1.37
N LEU A 267 2.85 5.90 -0.75
CA LEU A 267 2.97 5.80 0.71
C LEU A 267 3.54 7.10 1.31
N GLU A 268 4.68 7.55 0.78
CA GLU A 268 5.33 8.73 1.32
C GLU A 268 4.59 10.03 0.96
N ALA A 269 3.79 10.01 -0.11
CA ALA A 269 2.88 11.10 -0.42
C ALA A 269 1.73 11.21 0.60
N LEU A 270 1.22 10.08 1.08
CA LEU A 270 0.24 10.06 2.18
C LEU A 270 0.88 10.59 3.46
N ASN A 271 2.01 10.05 3.90
CA ASN A 271 2.76 10.57 5.06
C ASN A 271 3.01 12.09 4.94
N TYR A 272 3.36 12.54 3.74
CA TYR A 272 3.56 13.97 3.47
C TYR A 272 2.28 14.76 3.68
N LEU A 273 1.16 14.33 3.12
CA LEU A 273 -0.12 15.05 3.21
C LEU A 273 -0.68 15.04 4.64
N GLU A 274 -0.48 13.96 5.36
CA GLU A 274 -1.00 13.74 6.71
C GLU A 274 -0.25 14.53 7.78
N HIS A 275 1.05 14.85 7.55
CA HIS A 275 1.90 15.45 8.60
C HIS A 275 2.70 16.67 8.16
N TYR A 276 2.46 17.21 6.95
CA TYR A 276 3.23 18.35 6.42
C TYR A 276 3.16 19.58 7.31
N GLY A 277 4.33 20.05 7.73
CA GLY A 277 4.51 21.30 8.46
C GLY A 277 3.99 21.28 9.89
N LEU A 278 3.54 20.13 10.38
CA LEU A 278 3.13 19.95 11.78
C LEU A 278 4.36 19.73 12.66
N ILE A 279 4.31 20.25 13.88
CA ILE A 279 5.45 20.20 14.82
C ILE A 279 4.91 19.85 16.20
N ARG A 280 5.51 18.83 16.80
CA ARG A 280 5.32 18.44 18.18
C ARG A 280 6.57 18.79 18.98
N VAL A 281 6.38 19.44 20.11
CA VAL A 281 7.48 19.65 21.07
C VAL A 281 7.86 18.30 21.64
N LYS A 282 9.17 18.00 21.68
CA LYS A 282 9.68 16.74 22.22
C LYS A 282 9.10 16.47 23.62
N ASP A 283 8.82 15.21 23.88
CA ASP A 283 8.24 14.70 25.14
C ASP A 283 6.79 15.16 25.42
N GLN A 284 6.15 15.91 24.52
CA GLN A 284 4.72 16.15 24.61
C GLN A 284 3.93 14.98 24.00
N PRO A 285 2.73 14.68 24.50
CA PRO A 285 1.89 13.63 23.92
C PRO A 285 1.47 13.98 22.48
N ILE A 286 1.28 12.94 21.67
CA ILE A 286 0.63 13.08 20.36
C ILE A 286 -0.83 13.44 20.61
N ASP A 287 -1.37 14.35 19.82
CA ASP A 287 -2.79 14.71 19.83
C ASP A 287 -3.28 15.02 18.40
N TYR A 288 -4.59 15.29 18.26
CA TYR A 288 -5.24 15.55 16.98
C TYR A 288 -4.59 16.68 16.14
N ARG A 289 -3.86 17.62 16.75
CA ARG A 289 -3.19 18.74 16.06
C ARG A 289 -1.95 18.33 15.27
N HIS A 290 -1.48 17.11 15.45
CA HIS A 290 -0.31 16.58 14.77
C HIS A 290 -0.66 15.79 13.51
N ASN A 291 -1.92 15.88 13.06
CA ASN A 291 -2.44 15.16 11.89
C ASN A 291 -3.34 16.05 11.04
N TRP A 292 -3.31 15.83 9.74
CA TRP A 292 -4.28 16.35 8.78
C TRP A 292 -5.22 15.22 8.39
N ASP A 293 -6.50 15.34 8.74
CA ASP A 293 -7.49 14.32 8.43
C ASP A 293 -8.19 14.55 7.09
N ASN A 294 -8.51 13.46 6.42
CA ASN A 294 -9.40 13.42 5.26
C ASN A 294 -10.36 12.25 5.37
N SER A 295 -11.65 12.56 5.44
CA SER A 295 -12.72 11.56 5.56
C SER A 295 -13.74 11.61 4.41
N THR A 296 -13.34 12.07 3.20
CA THR A 296 -14.19 11.97 2.02
C THR A 296 -14.50 10.53 1.66
N CYS A 297 -15.71 10.27 1.12
CA CYS A 297 -16.20 8.89 1.00
C CYS A 297 -15.33 7.98 0.16
N PHE A 298 -14.85 8.45 -1.00
CA PHE A 298 -14.01 7.61 -1.86
C PHE A 298 -12.68 7.30 -1.17
N THR A 299 -11.99 8.34 -0.66
CA THR A 299 -10.74 8.19 0.08
C THR A 299 -10.91 7.25 1.27
N ALA A 300 -11.93 7.48 2.13
CA ALA A 300 -12.17 6.67 3.31
C ALA A 300 -12.43 5.18 2.97
N TRP A 301 -13.17 4.89 1.91
CA TRP A 301 -13.51 3.50 1.57
C TRP A 301 -12.40 2.79 0.79
N PHE A 302 -11.70 3.54 -0.06
CA PHE A 302 -10.63 3.01 -0.88
C PHE A 302 -9.36 2.77 -0.08
N PHE A 303 -9.04 3.70 0.83
CA PHE A 303 -7.87 3.64 1.70
C PHE A 303 -8.21 3.15 3.12
N ILE A 304 -9.33 2.43 3.30
CA ILE A 304 -9.74 1.82 4.58
C ILE A 304 -9.59 2.76 5.79
N GLU A 305 -10.22 3.94 5.69
CA GLU A 305 -10.28 4.98 6.74
C GLU A 305 -8.91 5.54 7.18
N ILE A 306 -7.80 5.25 6.47
CA ILE A 306 -6.46 5.72 6.86
C ILE A 306 -6.39 7.25 6.99
N GLY A 307 -7.22 7.99 6.26
CA GLY A 307 -7.28 9.45 6.39
C GLY A 307 -7.84 9.96 7.73
N ARG A 308 -8.23 9.09 8.67
CA ARG A 308 -8.57 9.42 10.07
C ARG A 308 -7.33 9.32 10.95
N GLN A 309 -6.31 10.04 10.57
CA GLN A 309 -4.97 9.95 11.17
C GLN A 309 -4.95 10.38 12.64
N ALA A 310 -5.76 11.39 13.00
CA ALA A 310 -5.82 11.86 14.38
C ALA A 310 -6.24 10.74 15.34
N ASP A 311 -7.27 9.99 14.99
CA ASP A 311 -7.76 8.89 15.80
C ASP A 311 -6.85 7.66 15.71
N HIS A 312 -6.30 7.39 14.51
CA HIS A 312 -5.35 6.31 14.29
C HIS A 312 -4.08 6.46 15.16
N HIS A 313 -3.52 7.67 15.26
CA HIS A 313 -2.33 7.92 16.08
C HIS A 313 -2.62 7.99 17.58
N ASP A 314 -3.81 8.43 17.98
CA ASP A 314 -4.23 8.43 19.37
C ASP A 314 -4.51 7.00 19.88
N ARG A 315 -5.08 6.16 19.02
CA ARG A 315 -5.53 4.79 19.34
C ARG A 315 -4.91 3.74 18.41
N GLY A 316 -3.59 3.72 18.25
CA GLY A 316 -2.86 2.94 17.25
C GLY A 316 -3.10 1.42 17.22
N GLU A 317 -3.74 0.83 18.24
CA GLU A 317 -4.17 -0.58 18.25
C GLU A 317 -5.63 -0.77 17.77
N THR A 318 -6.36 0.35 17.48
CA THR A 318 -7.75 0.33 17.03
C THR A 318 -7.83 -0.02 15.55
N HIS A 319 -8.72 -0.92 15.19
CA HIS A 319 -8.90 -1.31 13.79
C HIS A 319 -9.56 -0.21 12.97
N PHE A 320 -9.25 -0.13 11.68
CA PHE A 320 -9.77 0.89 10.76
C PHE A 320 -11.31 1.01 10.76
N TRP A 321 -12.03 -0.08 11.02
CA TRP A 321 -13.50 -0.06 11.10
C TRP A 321 -14.04 0.47 12.43
N GLU A 322 -13.18 0.85 13.36
CA GLU A 322 -13.49 1.42 14.66
C GLU A 322 -13.03 2.87 14.79
N LEU A 323 -12.32 3.41 13.77
CA LEU A 323 -11.87 4.80 13.75
C LEU A 323 -13.04 5.79 13.59
N GLU A 324 -12.94 6.94 14.26
CA GLU A 324 -13.96 8.00 14.32
C GLU A 324 -13.53 9.31 13.67
#